data_0799abb854a0ad8590174d210fe7be3c
#
_entry.id   0799abb854a0ad8590174d210fe7be3c
#
_cell.length_a   1.000
_cell.length_b   1.000
_cell.length_c   1.000
_cell.angle_alpha   90.00
_cell.angle_beta   90.00
_cell.angle_gamma   90.00
#
_symmetry.space_group_name_H-M   'P 1'
#
loop_
_entity.id
_entity.type
_entity.pdbx_description
1 polymer ?
#
loop_
_entity_poly.entity_id
_entity_poly.type
_entity_poly.pdbx_seq_one_letter_code
_entity_poly.pdbx_strand_id
1 'polypeptide(L)'
;MMSIEILRREFLLGLGAVAIMASDKSSGAMHGIIPEDAPDMSLPLNNLINLIRMQASLESSSQIPWHYNGTLFAQVASEQPIPMVKIEGMESYRVFPLEDGSYEILGNMLTFFRDIDSGKMIREYQNPFTGKINEVLPNIRQASFGRGLNISTMGARPKAFIDQMPDKPLLLDWTFGPETVCLQADTAYPPGLSVPRMQRSSMFAPLGQFLDQNVKSLPSLFTATVLMPWLAWMDMNEVEGHTLWHASGVKLKSINQLPDEYFTRMMAEHPELSSFNLEADTGPVVYE
;
A
#
# COMPACT_ATOMS: atom_id res chain seq x y z
N MET A 1 -16.11 4.14 -25.63
CA MET A 1 -15.32 5.31 -25.21
C MET A 1 -15.65 5.52 -23.75
N MET A 2 -14.91 4.86 -22.84
CA MET A 2 -15.08 5.03 -21.38
C MET A 2 -14.67 6.46 -21.03
N SER A 3 -15.53 7.17 -20.30
CA SER A 3 -15.34 8.58 -19.98
C SER A 3 -14.05 8.76 -19.15
N ILE A 4 -13.29 9.80 -19.49
CA ILE A 4 -12.06 10.23 -18.80
C ILE A 4 -12.29 10.47 -17.29
N GLU A 5 -13.52 10.71 -16.87
CA GLU A 5 -13.90 10.89 -15.46
C GLU A 5 -13.85 9.60 -14.63
N ILE A 6 -14.17 8.45 -15.21
CA ILE A 6 -14.04 7.15 -14.53
C ILE A 6 -12.58 6.84 -14.30
N LEU A 7 -11.71 7.10 -15.28
CA LEU A 7 -10.26 6.97 -15.14
C LEU A 7 -9.67 7.89 -14.06
N ARG A 8 -10.23 9.08 -13.84
CA ARG A 8 -9.76 10.00 -12.78
C ARG A 8 -10.07 9.52 -11.36
N ARG A 9 -11.17 8.80 -11.13
CA ARG A 9 -11.53 8.25 -9.80
C ARG A 9 -10.75 6.98 -9.45
N GLU A 10 -10.35 6.18 -10.42
CA GLU A 10 -9.53 4.97 -10.20
C GLU A 10 -8.06 5.27 -9.89
N PHE A 11 -7.65 6.53 -9.93
CA PHE A 11 -6.27 6.99 -9.92
C PHE A 11 -5.57 6.96 -8.56
N LEU A 12 -6.27 6.63 -7.48
CA LEU A 12 -5.76 6.80 -6.11
C LEU A 12 -5.48 5.48 -5.39
N LEU A 13 -4.98 4.47 -6.08
CA LEU A 13 -4.41 3.29 -5.43
C LEU A 13 -3.03 3.68 -4.87
N GLY A 14 -3.04 4.24 -3.66
CA GLY A 14 -1.84 4.67 -2.97
C GLY A 14 -0.96 3.52 -2.47
N LEU A 15 0.17 3.89 -1.89
CA LEU A 15 1.24 3.04 -1.38
C LEU A 15 0.80 1.84 -0.52
N GLY A 16 -0.36 1.88 0.09
CA GLY A 16 -0.74 0.94 1.13
C GLY A 16 -1.67 -0.20 0.78
N ALA A 17 -2.39 -0.17 -0.33
CA ALA A 17 -2.93 -1.43 -0.78
C ALA A 17 -1.82 -2.14 -1.53
N VAL A 18 -1.02 -2.92 -0.81
CA VAL A 18 -0.27 -4.00 -1.42
C VAL A 18 -1.31 -4.87 -2.12
N ALA A 19 -1.75 -4.45 -3.30
CA ALA A 19 -2.43 -5.33 -4.23
C ALA A 19 -1.33 -6.30 -4.66
N ILE A 20 -1.15 -7.34 -3.86
CA ILE A 20 -0.23 -8.42 -4.18
C ILE A 20 -0.76 -9.05 -5.45
N MET A 21 -0.15 -8.67 -6.55
CA MET A 21 -0.21 -9.45 -7.76
C MET A 21 1.05 -10.30 -7.76
N ALA A 22 0.93 -11.59 -7.52
CA ALA A 22 1.98 -12.47 -7.91
C ALA A 22 2.24 -12.20 -9.40
N SER A 23 3.47 -11.85 -9.74
CA SER A 23 3.90 -11.88 -11.12
C SER A 23 3.65 -13.28 -11.65
N ASP A 24 3.50 -13.47 -12.96
CA ASP A 24 3.40 -14.81 -13.57
C ASP A 24 4.56 -15.74 -13.20
N LYS A 25 5.59 -15.22 -12.53
CA LYS A 25 6.79 -15.90 -12.07
C LYS A 25 6.83 -16.14 -10.55
N SER A 26 5.87 -15.63 -9.74
CA SER A 26 5.90 -15.94 -8.31
C SER A 26 5.45 -17.38 -8.10
N SER A 27 6.41 -18.22 -7.87
CA SER A 27 6.21 -19.65 -7.60
C SER A 27 5.94 -19.93 -6.12
N GLY A 28 5.75 -18.89 -5.29
CA GLY A 28 5.68 -19.05 -3.85
C GLY A 28 7.01 -19.59 -3.30
N ALA A 29 8.11 -18.97 -3.69
CA ALA A 29 9.42 -19.48 -3.32
C ALA A 29 9.79 -19.10 -1.89
N MET A 30 10.32 -20.07 -1.15
CA MET A 30 11.04 -19.84 0.09
C MET A 30 12.53 -19.78 -0.21
N HIS A 31 13.18 -18.71 0.25
CA HIS A 31 14.59 -18.47 0.04
C HIS A 31 15.34 -18.30 1.37
N GLY A 32 16.65 -18.51 1.36
CA GLY A 32 17.51 -18.28 2.51
C GLY A 32 17.60 -19.48 3.46
N ILE A 33 17.78 -19.20 4.74
CA ILE A 33 17.95 -20.21 5.79
C ILE A 33 16.56 -20.49 6.40
N ILE A 34 15.88 -21.49 5.88
CA ILE A 34 14.52 -21.84 6.31
C ILE A 34 14.60 -22.61 7.64
N PRO A 35 14.01 -22.09 8.75
CA PRO A 35 13.96 -22.83 10.00
C PRO A 35 13.08 -24.09 9.88
N GLU A 36 13.39 -25.11 10.68
CA GLU A 36 12.62 -26.37 10.68
C GLU A 36 11.17 -26.18 11.16
N ASP A 37 10.95 -25.20 12.04
CA ASP A 37 9.65 -24.83 12.60
C ASP A 37 8.92 -23.72 11.79
N ALA A 38 9.46 -23.35 10.62
CA ALA A 38 8.79 -22.39 9.75
C ALA A 38 7.44 -22.95 9.25
N PRO A 39 6.39 -22.11 9.18
CA PRO A 39 5.14 -22.52 8.55
C PRO A 39 5.38 -22.99 7.11
N ASP A 40 4.66 -24.04 6.71
CA ASP A 40 4.70 -24.52 5.32
C ASP A 40 4.07 -23.48 4.38
N MET A 41 4.93 -22.68 3.72
CA MET A 41 4.49 -21.61 2.78
C MET A 41 4.09 -22.15 1.39
N SER A 42 4.10 -23.46 1.18
CA SER A 42 3.43 -24.06 0.02
C SER A 42 1.90 -24.06 0.16
N LEU A 43 1.38 -23.79 1.36
CA LEU A 43 -0.04 -23.71 1.66
C LEU A 43 -0.56 -22.27 1.57
N PRO A 44 -1.57 -21.98 0.74
CA PRO A 44 -2.16 -20.65 0.60
C PRO A 44 -2.64 -20.03 1.92
N LEU A 45 -3.19 -20.86 2.83
CA LEU A 45 -3.66 -20.42 4.14
C LEU A 45 -2.51 -19.86 5.01
N ASN A 46 -1.35 -20.51 5.01
CA ASN A 46 -0.20 -20.02 5.76
C ASN A 46 0.34 -18.71 5.19
N ASN A 47 0.32 -18.57 3.85
CA ASN A 47 0.65 -17.30 3.20
C ASN A 47 -0.31 -16.19 3.62
N LEU A 48 -1.62 -16.46 3.57
CA LEU A 48 -2.66 -15.50 3.94
C LEU A 48 -2.54 -15.06 5.40
N ILE A 49 -2.45 -16.00 6.33
CA ILE A 49 -2.34 -15.71 7.76
C ILE A 49 -1.10 -14.85 8.04
N ASN A 50 0.06 -15.24 7.50
CA ASN A 50 1.30 -14.52 7.78
C ASN A 50 1.36 -13.15 7.08
N LEU A 51 0.78 -13.01 5.90
CA LEU A 51 0.58 -11.70 5.27
C LEU A 51 -0.23 -10.77 6.19
N ILE A 52 -1.37 -11.24 6.72
CA ILE A 52 -2.21 -10.45 7.61
C ILE A 52 -1.46 -10.09 8.91
N ARG A 53 -0.73 -11.03 9.50
CA ARG A 53 0.10 -10.77 10.68
C ARG A 53 1.15 -9.68 10.41
N MET A 54 1.76 -9.64 9.23
CA MET A 54 2.72 -8.61 8.84
C MET A 54 2.03 -7.27 8.56
N GLN A 55 0.95 -7.25 7.80
CA GLN A 55 0.28 -6.02 7.35
C GLN A 55 -0.62 -5.41 8.43
N ALA A 56 -1.34 -6.24 9.17
CA ALA A 56 -2.38 -5.84 10.10
C ALA A 56 -2.33 -6.67 11.40
N SER A 57 -3.48 -7.16 11.86
CA SER A 57 -3.62 -8.09 12.98
C SER A 57 -4.71 -9.09 12.66
N LEU A 58 -4.55 -10.32 13.15
CA LEU A 58 -5.63 -11.32 13.13
C LEU A 58 -6.73 -11.03 14.16
N GLU A 59 -6.56 -10.02 15.00
CA GLU A 59 -7.57 -9.54 15.95
C GLU A 59 -8.45 -8.48 15.29
N SER A 60 -9.72 -8.81 15.05
CA SER A 60 -10.68 -7.93 14.35
C SER A 60 -11.01 -6.63 15.11
N SER A 61 -10.77 -6.58 16.42
CA SER A 61 -10.91 -5.38 17.24
C SER A 61 -9.77 -4.37 17.07
N SER A 62 -8.64 -4.80 16.50
CA SER A 62 -7.43 -4.00 16.44
C SER A 62 -7.36 -3.19 15.15
N GLN A 63 -7.24 -1.87 15.28
CA GLN A 63 -6.83 -0.98 14.20
C GLN A 63 -5.31 -0.84 14.24
N ILE A 64 -4.66 -1.17 13.15
CA ILE A 64 -3.20 -1.20 13.05
C ILE A 64 -2.71 -0.06 12.16
N PRO A 65 -2.17 1.01 12.74
CA PRO A 65 -1.60 2.10 11.98
C PRO A 65 -0.15 1.81 11.56
N TRP A 66 0.20 2.40 10.44
CA TRP A 66 1.56 2.51 9.92
C TRP A 66 1.89 3.99 9.75
N HIS A 67 3.12 4.36 10.02
CA HIS A 67 3.67 5.65 9.62
C HIS A 67 4.75 5.43 8.58
N TYR A 68 4.74 6.23 7.53
CA TYR A 68 5.76 6.18 6.50
C TYR A 68 6.20 7.56 6.05
N ASN A 69 7.42 7.60 5.55
CA ASN A 69 7.97 8.77 4.89
C ASN A 69 8.83 8.35 3.69
N GLY A 70 9.10 9.30 2.81
CA GLY A 70 9.83 9.04 1.60
C GLY A 70 9.97 10.26 0.71
N THR A 71 10.23 9.99 -0.57
CA THR A 71 10.38 11.01 -1.59
C THR A 71 9.57 10.65 -2.82
N LEU A 72 8.92 11.66 -3.38
CA LEU A 72 8.30 11.60 -4.69
C LEU A 72 9.22 12.25 -5.69
N PHE A 73 9.54 11.52 -6.75
CA PHE A 73 10.37 11.97 -7.86
C PHE A 73 9.51 12.16 -9.11
N ALA A 74 9.89 13.10 -9.93
CA ALA A 74 9.46 13.18 -11.32
C ALA A 74 10.41 12.36 -12.20
N GLN A 75 9.86 11.48 -13.02
CA GLN A 75 10.56 10.79 -14.10
C GLN A 75 10.03 11.35 -15.42
N VAL A 76 10.74 12.29 -16.01
CA VAL A 76 10.37 12.93 -17.26
C VAL A 76 11.13 12.27 -18.40
N ALA A 77 10.39 11.67 -19.32
CA ALA A 77 10.96 10.96 -20.48
C ALA A 77 12.15 10.05 -20.09
N SER A 78 13.31 10.24 -20.72
CA SER A 78 14.53 9.45 -20.47
C SER A 78 15.51 10.12 -19.50
N GLU A 79 15.10 11.18 -18.80
CA GLU A 79 15.94 11.89 -17.86
C GLU A 79 16.11 11.12 -16.53
N GLN A 80 17.07 11.55 -15.71
CA GLN A 80 17.22 11.03 -14.38
C GLN A 80 16.03 11.43 -13.50
N PRO A 81 15.57 10.58 -12.56
CA PRO A 81 14.53 10.93 -11.61
C PRO A 81 14.91 12.17 -10.80
N ILE A 82 14.06 13.19 -10.79
CA ILE A 82 14.28 14.45 -10.08
C ILE A 82 13.43 14.46 -8.82
N PRO A 83 14.01 14.62 -7.60
CA PRO A 83 13.24 14.71 -6.38
C PRO A 83 12.39 15.98 -6.37
N MET A 84 11.08 15.82 -6.14
CA MET A 84 10.11 16.92 -6.18
C MET A 84 9.71 17.37 -4.78
N VAL A 85 9.21 16.44 -4.00
CA VAL A 85 8.69 16.67 -2.65
C VAL A 85 8.99 15.46 -1.78
N LYS A 86 9.09 15.69 -0.47
CA LYS A 86 9.02 14.60 0.50
C LYS A 86 7.55 14.22 0.72
N ILE A 87 7.33 12.97 1.04
CA ILE A 87 6.04 12.45 1.43
C ILE A 87 6.08 11.99 2.90
N GLU A 88 5.01 12.23 3.61
CA GLU A 88 4.78 11.67 4.93
C GLU A 88 3.34 11.23 5.03
N GLY A 89 3.12 10.00 5.49
CA GLY A 89 1.79 9.45 5.49
C GLY A 89 1.52 8.44 6.59
N MET A 90 0.24 8.21 6.77
CA MET A 90 -0.30 7.14 7.59
C MET A 90 -1.12 6.21 6.72
N GLU A 91 -1.03 4.94 7.02
CA GLU A 91 -2.01 3.93 6.64
C GLU A 91 -2.52 3.25 7.89
N SER A 92 -3.77 2.87 7.91
CA SER A 92 -4.28 2.03 8.99
C SER A 92 -5.16 0.92 8.44
N TYR A 93 -5.14 -0.23 9.12
CA TYR A 93 -5.84 -1.43 8.68
C TYR A 93 -6.64 -2.03 9.83
N ARG A 94 -7.83 -2.52 9.49
CA ARG A 94 -8.63 -3.38 10.34
C ARG A 94 -9.10 -4.59 9.55
N VAL A 95 -9.08 -5.77 10.17
CA VAL A 95 -9.28 -7.06 9.48
C VAL A 95 -10.48 -7.77 10.07
N PHE A 96 -11.31 -8.35 9.22
CA PHE A 96 -12.48 -9.13 9.59
C PHE A 96 -12.42 -10.50 8.94
N PRO A 97 -12.46 -11.59 9.71
CA PRO A 97 -12.59 -12.94 9.16
C PRO A 97 -13.97 -13.12 8.52
N LEU A 98 -14.02 -13.81 7.38
CA LEU A 98 -15.24 -14.20 6.68
C LEU A 98 -15.50 -15.69 6.84
N GLU A 99 -16.74 -16.12 6.58
CA GLU A 99 -17.18 -17.51 6.78
C GLU A 99 -16.47 -18.51 5.86
N ASP A 100 -16.00 -18.06 4.69
CA ASP A 100 -15.28 -18.88 3.72
C ASP A 100 -13.77 -19.05 4.04
N GLY A 101 -13.31 -18.52 5.19
CA GLY A 101 -11.91 -18.54 5.61
C GLY A 101 -11.05 -17.45 4.98
N SER A 102 -11.63 -16.58 4.19
CA SER A 102 -11.00 -15.34 3.71
C SER A 102 -11.13 -14.22 4.76
N TYR A 103 -10.62 -13.05 4.40
CA TYR A 103 -10.70 -11.85 5.24
C TYR A 103 -11.12 -10.64 4.41
N GLU A 104 -11.84 -9.74 5.04
CA GLU A 104 -12.02 -8.38 4.58
C GLU A 104 -11.08 -7.46 5.35
N ILE A 105 -10.42 -6.53 4.65
CA ILE A 105 -9.55 -5.52 5.26
C ILE A 105 -10.10 -4.15 4.92
N LEU A 106 -10.37 -3.36 5.95
CA LEU A 106 -10.62 -1.93 5.82
C LEU A 106 -9.28 -1.20 5.92
N GLY A 107 -9.05 -0.26 5.01
CA GLY A 107 -7.83 0.54 4.96
C GLY A 107 -8.11 2.03 4.80
N ASN A 108 -7.52 2.85 5.67
CA ASN A 108 -7.45 4.31 5.53
C ASN A 108 -6.02 4.72 5.22
N MET A 109 -5.86 5.69 4.33
CA MET A 109 -4.57 6.29 4.00
C MET A 109 -4.70 7.81 3.91
N LEU A 110 -3.70 8.50 4.43
CA LEU A 110 -3.53 9.94 4.28
C LEU A 110 -2.04 10.22 4.04
N THR A 111 -1.71 10.92 2.94
CA THR A 111 -0.36 11.39 2.66
C THR A 111 -0.36 12.90 2.56
N PHE A 112 0.47 13.55 3.36
CA PHE A 112 0.84 14.95 3.19
C PHE A 112 2.16 15.06 2.45
N PHE A 113 2.37 16.21 1.85
CA PHE A 113 3.59 16.55 1.12
C PHE A 113 4.39 17.59 1.86
N ARG A 114 5.72 17.47 1.79
CA ARG A 114 6.68 18.37 2.41
C ARG A 114 7.63 18.92 1.36
N ASP A 115 8.02 20.14 1.55
CA ASP A 115 9.07 20.77 0.75
C ASP A 115 10.37 19.95 0.82
N ILE A 116 11.02 19.78 -0.33
CA ILE A 116 12.17 18.87 -0.45
C ILE A 116 13.38 19.37 0.36
N ASP A 117 13.58 20.66 0.44
CA ASP A 117 14.74 21.28 1.08
C ASP A 117 14.48 21.56 2.56
N SER A 118 13.40 22.25 2.89
CA SER A 118 13.11 22.67 4.27
C SER A 118 12.45 21.58 5.10
N GLY A 119 11.84 20.56 4.48
CA GLY A 119 11.06 19.52 5.13
C GLY A 119 9.73 19.99 5.74
N LYS A 120 9.34 21.25 5.57
CA LYS A 120 8.06 21.78 6.06
C LYS A 120 6.90 21.25 5.24
N MET A 121 5.76 20.99 5.90
CA MET A 121 4.52 20.66 5.19
C MET A 121 4.09 21.81 4.29
N ILE A 122 3.70 21.48 3.04
CA ILE A 122 3.33 22.46 2.02
C ILE A 122 1.84 22.41 1.71
N ARG A 123 1.28 23.53 1.29
CA ARG A 123 -0.07 23.69 0.74
C ARG A 123 -0.05 24.22 -0.68
N GLU A 124 1.09 24.74 -1.10
CA GLU A 124 1.35 25.24 -2.45
C GLU A 124 2.71 24.71 -2.91
N TYR A 125 2.84 24.47 -4.19
CA TYR A 125 4.06 23.97 -4.82
C TYR A 125 4.31 24.69 -6.13
N GLN A 126 5.49 25.32 -6.26
CA GLN A 126 5.95 25.85 -7.53
C GLN A 126 6.53 24.71 -8.36
N ASN A 127 5.79 24.32 -9.40
CA ASN A 127 6.18 23.22 -10.26
C ASN A 127 7.35 23.65 -11.17
N PRO A 128 8.54 23.03 -11.09
CA PRO A 128 9.70 23.44 -11.88
C PRO A 128 9.56 23.15 -13.37
N PHE A 129 8.65 22.26 -13.78
CA PHE A 129 8.43 21.89 -15.18
C PHE A 129 7.44 22.80 -15.88
N THR A 130 6.42 23.26 -15.16
CA THR A 130 5.35 24.11 -15.72
C THR A 130 5.49 25.56 -15.32
N GLY A 131 6.29 25.87 -14.30
CA GLY A 131 6.46 27.21 -13.72
C GLY A 131 5.24 27.69 -12.91
N LYS A 132 4.17 26.90 -12.83
CA LYS A 132 2.94 27.24 -12.13
C LYS A 132 3.06 27.01 -10.62
N ILE A 133 2.30 27.77 -9.85
CA ILE A 133 2.06 27.51 -8.43
C ILE A 133 0.74 26.76 -8.34
N ASN A 134 0.81 25.54 -7.80
CA ASN A 134 -0.34 24.65 -7.66
C ASN A 134 -0.70 24.47 -6.19
N GLU A 135 -1.99 24.41 -5.88
CA GLU A 135 -2.47 23.97 -4.57
C GLU A 135 -2.15 22.49 -4.39
N VAL A 136 -1.52 22.15 -3.26
CA VAL A 136 -1.13 20.77 -2.94
C VAL A 136 -2.22 20.11 -2.14
N LEU A 137 -2.91 19.17 -2.78
CA LEU A 137 -3.94 18.36 -2.13
C LEU A 137 -3.33 17.12 -1.49
N PRO A 138 -3.76 16.75 -0.27
CA PRO A 138 -3.35 15.49 0.35
C PRO A 138 -3.83 14.32 -0.50
N ASN A 139 -3.10 13.21 -0.45
CA ASN A 139 -3.55 11.97 -1.06
C ASN A 139 -4.29 11.15 -0.01
N ILE A 140 -5.60 10.97 -0.21
CA ILE A 140 -6.51 10.29 0.71
C ILE A 140 -7.07 9.07 0.03
N ARG A 141 -7.15 7.98 0.79
CA ARG A 141 -7.87 6.79 0.37
C ARG A 141 -8.56 6.14 1.56
N GLN A 142 -9.80 5.74 1.33
CA GLN A 142 -10.53 4.78 2.15
C GLN A 142 -10.93 3.63 1.24
N ALA A 143 -10.65 2.41 1.64
CA ALA A 143 -10.93 1.24 0.82
C ALA A 143 -11.22 0.01 1.67
N SER A 144 -12.14 -0.80 1.18
CA SER A 144 -12.29 -2.19 1.59
C SER A 144 -11.70 -3.10 0.52
N PHE A 145 -11.00 -4.14 0.94
CA PHE A 145 -10.43 -5.11 0.02
C PHE A 145 -10.40 -6.52 0.62
N GLY A 146 -10.71 -7.49 -0.24
CA GLY A 146 -10.67 -8.90 0.12
C GLY A 146 -9.24 -9.44 0.20
N ARG A 147 -9.08 -10.44 1.05
CA ARG A 147 -7.89 -11.28 1.15
C ARG A 147 -8.33 -12.73 1.24
N GLY A 148 -8.12 -13.49 0.20
CA GLY A 148 -8.49 -14.90 0.12
C GLY A 148 -7.32 -15.82 -0.18
N LEU A 149 -7.63 -17.08 -0.41
CA LEU A 149 -6.64 -18.14 -0.69
C LEU A 149 -6.14 -18.13 -2.14
N ASN A 150 -6.80 -17.35 -3.02
CA ASN A 150 -6.42 -17.21 -4.42
C ASN A 150 -6.04 -15.76 -4.74
N ILE A 151 -5.16 -15.58 -5.71
CA ILE A 151 -4.72 -14.25 -6.15
C ILE A 151 -5.89 -13.42 -6.70
N SER A 152 -6.83 -14.05 -7.38
CA SER A 152 -8.05 -13.41 -7.90
C SER A 152 -8.91 -12.74 -6.81
N THR A 153 -8.82 -13.22 -5.57
CA THR A 153 -9.56 -12.67 -4.43
C THR A 153 -8.79 -11.58 -3.67
N MET A 154 -7.59 -11.22 -4.13
CA MET A 154 -6.72 -10.26 -3.47
C MET A 154 -6.92 -8.84 -4.00
N GLY A 155 -7.29 -7.93 -3.11
CA GLY A 155 -7.28 -6.49 -3.37
C GLY A 155 -8.65 -5.88 -3.70
N ALA A 156 -8.70 -4.54 -3.53
CA ALA A 156 -9.79 -3.71 -4.05
C ALA A 156 -9.55 -3.52 -5.54
N ARG A 157 -10.45 -4.00 -6.38
CA ARG A 157 -10.30 -3.91 -7.83
C ARG A 157 -11.64 -3.68 -8.49
N PRO A 158 -11.66 -2.88 -9.55
CA PRO A 158 -12.79 -2.89 -10.46
C PRO A 158 -13.05 -4.33 -10.92
N LYS A 159 -14.30 -4.73 -10.98
CA LYS A 159 -14.72 -6.07 -11.42
C LYS A 159 -14.06 -6.48 -12.73
N ALA A 160 -13.89 -5.52 -13.66
CA ALA A 160 -13.21 -5.73 -14.94
C ALA A 160 -11.76 -6.21 -14.82
N PHE A 161 -11.07 -5.92 -13.69
CA PHE A 161 -9.72 -6.43 -13.44
C PHE A 161 -9.74 -7.80 -12.75
N ILE A 162 -10.73 -8.05 -11.87
CA ILE A 162 -10.89 -9.35 -11.22
C ILE A 162 -11.12 -10.43 -12.27
N ASP A 163 -11.95 -10.17 -13.25
CA ASP A 163 -12.29 -11.12 -14.33
C ASP A 163 -11.09 -11.46 -15.25
N GLN A 164 -10.02 -10.64 -15.21
CA GLN A 164 -8.78 -10.87 -15.97
C GLN A 164 -7.67 -11.52 -15.12
N MET A 165 -7.90 -11.71 -13.83
CA MET A 165 -6.88 -12.29 -12.95
C MET A 165 -6.94 -13.80 -12.99
N PRO A 166 -5.77 -14.45 -13.07
CA PRO A 166 -5.72 -15.90 -13.00
C PRO A 166 -6.19 -16.38 -11.63
N ASP A 167 -7.01 -17.41 -11.61
CA ASP A 167 -7.40 -18.11 -10.38
C ASP A 167 -6.26 -19.05 -9.94
N LYS A 168 -5.25 -18.45 -9.32
CA LYS A 168 -4.06 -19.14 -8.82
C LYS A 168 -4.04 -19.11 -7.28
N PRO A 169 -3.54 -20.15 -6.63
CA PRO A 169 -3.32 -20.15 -5.18
C PRO A 169 -2.47 -18.95 -4.74
N LEU A 170 -2.77 -18.41 -3.57
CA LEU A 170 -1.97 -17.36 -2.95
C LEU A 170 -0.66 -17.95 -2.45
N LEU A 171 0.38 -17.83 -3.25
CA LEU A 171 1.75 -18.21 -2.89
C LEU A 171 2.62 -16.95 -3.01
N LEU A 172 3.26 -16.57 -1.92
CA LEU A 172 4.05 -15.34 -1.80
C LEU A 172 5.54 -15.66 -1.70
N ASP A 173 6.38 -14.70 -2.06
CA ASP A 173 7.83 -14.87 -2.01
C ASP A 173 8.38 -14.47 -0.63
N TRP A 174 8.86 -15.47 0.10
CA TRP A 174 9.40 -15.33 1.44
C TRP A 174 10.91 -15.55 1.45
N THR A 175 11.63 -14.68 2.13
CA THR A 175 13.07 -14.82 2.36
C THR A 175 13.35 -14.87 3.86
N PHE A 176 14.02 -15.92 4.31
CA PHE A 176 14.39 -16.15 5.69
C PHE A 176 15.87 -15.82 5.90
N GLY A 177 16.14 -14.82 6.73
CA GLY A 177 17.47 -14.49 7.25
C GLY A 177 17.68 -15.07 8.64
N PRO A 178 18.86 -14.84 9.26
CA PRO A 178 19.15 -15.37 10.60
C PRO A 178 18.20 -14.86 11.70
N GLU A 179 17.75 -13.60 11.60
CA GLU A 179 16.91 -12.94 12.61
C GLU A 179 15.67 -12.26 12.01
N THR A 180 15.52 -12.30 10.70
CA THR A 180 14.49 -11.54 9.99
C THR A 180 13.83 -12.38 8.90
N VAL A 181 12.53 -12.28 8.79
CA VAL A 181 11.78 -12.75 7.61
C VAL A 181 11.37 -11.55 6.76
N CYS A 182 11.48 -11.73 5.45
CA CYS A 182 11.07 -10.74 4.46
C CYS A 182 9.99 -11.34 3.56
N LEU A 183 8.90 -10.61 3.38
CA LEU A 183 7.91 -10.85 2.35
C LEU A 183 8.10 -9.86 1.22
N GLN A 184 8.29 -10.35 0.00
CA GLN A 184 8.34 -9.53 -1.20
C GLN A 184 7.00 -9.60 -1.95
N ALA A 185 6.55 -8.45 -2.40
CA ALA A 185 5.32 -8.33 -3.16
C ALA A 185 5.50 -7.37 -4.33
N ASP A 186 5.39 -7.91 -5.51
CA ASP A 186 5.41 -7.14 -6.77
C ASP A 186 3.98 -7.07 -7.31
N THR A 187 3.51 -5.85 -7.56
CA THR A 187 2.25 -5.63 -8.23
C THR A 187 2.52 -5.22 -9.66
N ALA A 188 2.17 -6.08 -10.60
CA ALA A 188 2.10 -5.72 -12.01
C ALA A 188 0.66 -5.31 -12.33
N TYR A 189 0.51 -4.24 -13.07
CA TYR A 189 -0.80 -3.81 -13.57
C TYR A 189 -1.02 -4.35 -14.98
N PRO A 190 -2.27 -4.60 -15.39
CA PRO A 190 -2.57 -5.10 -16.73
C PRO A 190 -1.95 -4.22 -17.82
N PRO A 191 -1.48 -4.81 -18.93
CA PRO A 191 -1.03 -4.05 -20.08
C PRO A 191 -2.19 -3.21 -20.66
N GLY A 192 -1.86 -2.10 -21.29
CA GLY A 192 -2.84 -1.20 -21.93
C GLY A 192 -3.22 0.01 -21.10
N LEU A 193 -2.64 0.20 -19.92
CA LEU A 193 -2.70 1.49 -19.22
C LEU A 193 -1.82 2.51 -19.95
N SER A 194 -2.33 3.74 -20.09
CA SER A 194 -1.62 4.84 -20.77
C SER A 194 -0.33 5.27 -20.06
N VAL A 195 -0.19 4.92 -18.79
CA VAL A 195 0.99 5.23 -17.97
C VAL A 195 1.44 3.97 -17.25
N PRO A 196 2.74 3.70 -17.22
CA PRO A 196 3.29 2.57 -16.48
C PRO A 196 2.86 2.64 -15.01
N ARG A 197 2.41 1.52 -14.48
CA ARG A 197 2.13 1.35 -13.05
C ARG A 197 2.86 0.13 -12.57
N MET A 198 3.60 0.30 -11.50
CA MET A 198 4.31 -0.78 -10.83
C MET A 198 4.36 -0.45 -9.35
N GLN A 199 4.17 -1.45 -8.54
CA GLN A 199 4.48 -1.34 -7.12
C GLN A 199 5.34 -2.53 -6.74
N ARG A 200 6.47 -2.27 -6.15
CA ARG A 200 7.30 -3.26 -5.47
C ARG A 200 7.36 -2.90 -4.01
N SER A 201 7.02 -3.84 -3.15
CA SER A 201 7.12 -3.66 -1.71
C SER A 201 7.78 -4.85 -1.06
N SER A 202 8.50 -4.57 0.03
CA SER A 202 9.08 -5.59 0.90
C SER A 202 8.67 -5.27 2.33
N MET A 203 8.15 -6.27 3.03
CA MET A 203 7.84 -6.18 4.46
C MET A 203 8.80 -7.06 5.24
N PHE A 204 9.25 -6.59 6.39
CA PHE A 204 10.23 -7.25 7.23
C PHE A 204 9.67 -7.41 8.64
N ALA A 205 9.90 -8.57 9.25
CA ALA A 205 9.54 -8.82 10.64
C ALA A 205 10.61 -9.66 11.35
N PRO A 206 10.72 -9.58 12.69
CA PRO A 206 11.63 -10.44 13.46
C PRO A 206 11.24 -11.91 13.30
N LEU A 207 12.21 -12.75 12.95
CA LEU A 207 12.00 -14.18 12.68
C LEU A 207 11.38 -14.91 13.89
N GLY A 208 11.92 -14.68 15.10
CA GLY A 208 11.41 -15.38 16.29
C GLY A 208 9.94 -15.08 16.59
N GLN A 209 9.45 -13.84 16.29
CA GLN A 209 8.04 -13.52 16.43
C GLN A 209 7.19 -14.09 15.27
N PHE A 210 7.78 -14.18 14.09
CA PHE A 210 7.12 -14.80 12.94
C PHE A 210 6.86 -16.30 13.19
N LEU A 211 7.79 -17.02 13.77
CA LEU A 211 7.68 -18.44 14.10
C LEU A 211 6.66 -18.68 15.22
N ASP A 212 6.48 -17.75 16.17
CA ASP A 212 5.46 -17.87 17.21
C ASP A 212 4.06 -17.60 16.63
N GLN A 213 3.28 -18.66 16.43
CA GLN A 213 1.93 -18.60 15.87
C GLN A 213 0.89 -17.98 16.84
N ASN A 214 1.25 -17.71 18.10
CA ASN A 214 0.39 -16.99 19.05
C ASN A 214 0.45 -15.47 18.81
N VAL A 215 1.50 -14.96 18.19
CA VAL A 215 1.63 -13.53 17.83
C VAL A 215 0.66 -13.20 16.71
N LYS A 216 -0.38 -12.44 17.00
CA LYS A 216 -1.45 -12.08 16.06
C LYS A 216 -1.11 -10.90 15.15
N SER A 217 -0.14 -10.07 15.54
CA SER A 217 0.31 -8.90 14.80
C SER A 217 1.83 -8.76 14.95
N LEU A 218 2.56 -8.86 13.85
CA LEU A 218 4.01 -8.76 13.86
C LEU A 218 4.45 -7.29 13.84
N PRO A 219 5.47 -6.91 14.63
CA PRO A 219 6.12 -5.61 14.45
C PRO A 219 6.86 -5.64 13.11
N SER A 220 6.40 -4.85 12.18
CA SER A 220 6.88 -4.91 10.82
C SER A 220 7.39 -3.56 10.34
N LEU A 221 8.35 -3.61 9.43
CA LEU A 221 8.81 -2.48 8.62
C LEU A 221 8.44 -2.75 7.17
N PHE A 222 8.27 -1.70 6.37
CA PHE A 222 8.19 -1.88 4.93
C PHE A 222 9.07 -0.88 4.18
N THR A 223 9.40 -1.23 2.96
CA THR A 223 9.87 -0.31 1.93
C THR A 223 9.07 -0.56 0.66
N ALA A 224 8.75 0.51 -0.06
CA ALA A 224 7.99 0.42 -1.31
C ALA A 224 8.54 1.38 -2.36
N THR A 225 8.52 0.92 -3.60
CA THR A 225 8.76 1.74 -4.78
C THR A 225 7.53 1.63 -5.67
N VAL A 226 6.96 2.78 -6.05
CA VAL A 226 5.71 2.84 -6.82
C VAL A 226 5.89 3.78 -8.00
N LEU A 227 5.61 3.27 -9.20
CA LEU A 227 5.44 4.09 -10.40
C LEU A 227 3.96 4.43 -10.54
N MET A 228 3.66 5.71 -10.69
CA MET A 228 2.29 6.21 -10.83
C MET A 228 2.25 7.38 -11.83
N PRO A 229 1.10 7.61 -12.45
CA PRO A 229 0.88 8.84 -13.20
C PRO A 229 1.15 10.09 -12.34
N TRP A 230 1.24 11.25 -13.01
CA TRP A 230 1.31 12.53 -12.32
C TRP A 230 0.12 12.70 -11.36
N LEU A 231 0.36 13.22 -10.19
CA LEU A 231 -0.72 13.62 -9.29
C LEU A 231 -1.52 14.77 -9.91
N ALA A 232 -2.83 14.75 -9.74
CA ALA A 232 -3.71 15.74 -10.36
C ALA A 232 -3.32 17.19 -10.03
N TRP A 233 -2.89 17.43 -8.79
CA TRP A 233 -2.46 18.76 -8.36
C TRP A 233 -1.15 19.24 -8.98
N MET A 234 -0.34 18.35 -9.57
CA MET A 234 0.91 18.74 -10.23
C MET A 234 0.68 19.46 -11.56
N ASP A 235 -0.50 19.30 -12.18
CA ASP A 235 -0.86 19.89 -13.47
C ASP A 235 0.19 19.62 -14.58
N MET A 236 0.60 18.34 -14.67
CA MET A 236 1.64 17.89 -15.59
C MET A 236 1.11 16.99 -16.71
N ASN A 237 -0.17 17.11 -17.07
CA ASN A 237 -0.80 16.22 -18.07
C ASN A 237 -0.14 16.31 -19.45
N GLU A 238 0.46 17.45 -19.79
CA GLU A 238 1.16 17.71 -21.07
C GLU A 238 2.66 17.35 -21.02
N VAL A 239 3.16 16.94 -19.85
CA VAL A 239 4.56 16.53 -19.66
C VAL A 239 4.65 15.02 -19.74
N GLU A 240 5.40 14.52 -20.73
CA GLU A 240 5.65 13.08 -20.85
C GLU A 240 6.44 12.58 -19.66
N GLY A 241 5.90 11.58 -18.98
CA GLY A 241 6.54 11.01 -17.79
C GLY A 241 5.56 10.51 -16.74
N HIS A 242 6.07 10.31 -15.54
CA HIS A 242 5.31 9.79 -14.41
C HIS A 242 5.98 10.13 -13.07
N THR A 243 5.29 9.82 -11.97
CA THR A 243 5.89 9.89 -10.63
C THR A 243 6.53 8.57 -10.24
N LEU A 244 7.67 8.64 -9.56
CA LEU A 244 8.30 7.55 -8.84
C LEU A 244 8.25 7.85 -7.35
N TRP A 245 7.58 7.02 -6.58
CA TRP A 245 7.50 7.12 -5.13
C TRP A 245 8.45 6.10 -4.52
N HIS A 246 9.25 6.54 -3.58
CA HIS A 246 10.04 5.64 -2.75
C HIS A 246 9.80 5.98 -1.29
N ALA A 247 9.30 5.02 -0.53
CA ALA A 247 8.93 5.21 0.87
C ALA A 247 9.36 4.03 1.74
N SER A 248 9.55 4.32 3.01
CA SER A 248 9.73 3.33 4.07
C SER A 248 8.81 3.64 5.23
N GLY A 249 8.34 2.62 5.90
CA GLY A 249 7.40 2.80 7.00
C GLY A 249 7.56 1.76 8.10
N VAL A 250 6.97 2.09 9.23
CA VAL A 250 6.97 1.28 10.45
C VAL A 250 5.55 1.07 10.91
N LYS A 251 5.25 -0.16 11.31
CA LYS A 251 4.00 -0.53 11.95
C LYS A 251 3.96 0.00 13.37
N LEU A 252 2.91 0.72 13.70
CA LEU A 252 2.71 1.31 15.02
C LEU A 252 1.73 0.48 15.84
N LYS A 253 1.81 0.60 17.17
CA LYS A 253 0.84 -0.04 18.08
C LYS A 253 -0.44 0.78 18.23
N SER A 254 -0.37 2.08 17.97
CA SER A 254 -1.48 3.02 18.15
C SER A 254 -1.28 4.24 17.27
N ILE A 255 -2.37 4.85 16.83
CA ILE A 255 -2.37 6.10 16.07
C ILE A 255 -1.72 7.27 16.84
N ASN A 256 -1.75 7.22 18.18
CA ASN A 256 -1.10 8.21 19.04
C ASN A 256 0.45 8.18 18.98
N GLN A 257 1.03 7.22 18.26
CA GLN A 257 2.46 7.15 18.01
C GLN A 257 2.88 7.84 16.69
N LEU A 258 1.93 8.40 15.96
CA LEU A 258 2.25 9.26 14.82
C LEU A 258 3.02 10.51 15.27
N PRO A 259 3.90 11.08 14.43
CA PRO A 259 4.58 12.33 14.73
C PRO A 259 3.57 13.46 15.05
N ASP A 260 3.86 14.27 16.07
CA ASP A 260 2.94 15.27 16.60
C ASP A 260 2.42 16.26 15.54
N GLU A 261 3.30 16.75 14.65
CA GLU A 261 2.90 17.67 13.58
C GLU A 261 1.94 17.00 12.60
N TYR A 262 2.25 15.74 12.21
CA TYR A 262 1.41 14.97 11.31
C TYR A 262 0.05 14.67 11.95
N PHE A 263 0.05 14.17 13.18
CA PHE A 263 -1.17 13.85 13.92
C PHE A 263 -2.07 15.07 14.13
N THR A 264 -1.48 16.20 14.53
CA THR A 264 -2.21 17.46 14.73
C THR A 264 -2.89 17.92 13.44
N ARG A 265 -2.17 17.88 12.31
CA ARG A 265 -2.74 18.27 11.02
C ARG A 265 -3.82 17.29 10.55
N MET A 266 -3.58 16.00 10.70
CA MET A 266 -4.57 14.97 10.37
C MET A 266 -5.87 15.18 11.14
N MET A 267 -5.79 15.39 12.47
CA MET A 267 -6.97 15.59 13.30
C MET A 267 -7.70 16.90 13.01
N ALA A 268 -7.00 17.92 12.53
CA ALA A 268 -7.60 19.20 12.14
C ALA A 268 -8.29 19.16 10.77
N GLU A 269 -7.75 18.41 9.81
CA GLU A 269 -8.21 18.41 8.41
C GLU A 269 -9.01 17.16 8.06
N HIS A 270 -8.67 16.00 8.64
CA HIS A 270 -9.20 14.68 8.29
C HIS A 270 -9.41 13.76 9.51
N PRO A 271 -10.16 14.22 10.54
CA PRO A 271 -10.36 13.44 11.77
C PRO A 271 -11.06 12.09 11.52
N GLU A 272 -11.85 11.98 10.47
CA GLU A 272 -12.54 10.76 10.04
C GLU A 272 -11.58 9.60 9.72
N LEU A 273 -10.33 9.90 9.35
CA LEU A 273 -9.33 8.89 9.04
C LEU A 273 -8.64 8.30 10.28
N SER A 274 -8.90 8.86 11.46
CA SER A 274 -8.32 8.40 12.72
C SER A 274 -8.92 7.09 13.23
N SER A 275 -10.11 6.72 12.75
CA SER A 275 -10.81 5.49 13.12
C SER A 275 -11.64 4.95 11.96
N PHE A 276 -12.06 3.67 12.07
CA PHE A 276 -13.03 3.10 11.14
C PHE A 276 -14.43 3.23 11.72
N ASN A 277 -15.34 3.81 10.97
CA ASN A 277 -16.76 3.82 11.29
C ASN A 277 -17.40 2.55 10.73
N LEU A 278 -17.62 1.56 11.58
CA LEU A 278 -18.15 0.24 11.20
C LEU A 278 -19.53 0.32 10.52
N GLU A 279 -20.35 1.32 10.85
CA GLU A 279 -21.68 1.48 10.25
C GLU A 279 -21.61 2.04 8.82
N ALA A 280 -20.57 2.85 8.53
CA ALA A 280 -20.34 3.43 7.19
C ALA A 280 -19.47 2.55 6.29
N ASP A 281 -18.60 1.73 6.90
CA ASP A 281 -17.56 0.96 6.19
C ASP A 281 -17.97 -0.50 5.90
N THR A 282 -19.15 -0.93 6.36
CA THR A 282 -19.65 -2.29 6.11
C THR A 282 -20.30 -2.41 4.73
N GLY A 283 -19.48 -2.59 3.73
CA GLY A 283 -19.92 -3.00 2.40
C GLY A 283 -18.71 -3.08 1.46
N PRO A 284 -18.65 -4.07 0.59
CA PRO A 284 -17.64 -4.05 -0.46
C PRO A 284 -17.83 -2.76 -1.25
N VAL A 285 -16.81 -1.91 -1.29
CA VAL A 285 -16.78 -0.81 -2.25
C VAL A 285 -16.71 -1.44 -3.64
N VAL A 286 -17.86 -1.78 -4.17
CA VAL A 286 -17.99 -2.19 -5.56
C VAL A 286 -17.85 -0.90 -6.36
N TYR A 287 -16.69 -0.69 -6.90
CA TYR A 287 -16.47 0.34 -7.91
C TYR A 287 -17.20 -0.13 -9.18
N GLU A 288 -18.37 0.46 -9.45
CA GLU A 288 -19.07 0.31 -10.73
C GLU A 288 -18.29 0.93 -11.89
#